data_b39bd6f393bd7c81ce3dd8047eeea13c
#
_entry.id   b39bd6f393bd7c81ce3dd8047eeea13c
#
_cell.length_a   1.000
_cell.length_b   1.000
_cell.length_c   1.000
_cell.angle_alpha   90.00
_cell.angle_beta   90.00
_cell.angle_gamma   90.00
#
_symmetry.space_group_name_H-M   'P 1'
#
loop_
_entity.id
_entity.type
_entity.pdbx_description
1 polymer ?
#
loop_
_entity_poly.entity_id
_entity_poly.type
_entity_poly.pdbx_seq_one_letter_code
_entity_poly.pdbx_strand_id
1 'polypeptide(L)'
;MLTEWSNRKGTTRERRGGFTLLELMVVLLILALLGTIAAPRVTKYLRKAKSQTAKIQVDALGAAVDSFHLDTGRFPSNDEGLKVLMDRPSDTANWDGPYLKKRNSLIDPWGRPYLYRFPGQHGEYDVYTLGSDNREGGEEDAADVGNW
;
A
#
# COMPACT_ATOMS: atom_id res chain seq x y z
N MET A 1 -23.15 -75.36 33.57
CA MET A 1 -23.34 -74.16 34.38
C MET A 1 -22.29 -73.17 33.96
N LEU A 2 -22.67 -72.30 33.04
CA LEU A 2 -21.77 -71.26 32.52
C LEU A 2 -22.49 -69.96 32.77
N THR A 3 -21.95 -69.10 33.67
CA THR A 3 -22.46 -67.78 34.02
C THR A 3 -21.91 -66.77 33.02
N GLU A 4 -22.80 -66.20 32.18
CA GLU A 4 -22.50 -65.04 31.30
C GLU A 4 -22.23 -63.82 32.13
N TRP A 5 -21.05 -63.23 31.94
CA TRP A 5 -20.66 -61.95 32.48
C TRP A 5 -21.01 -60.84 31.48
N SER A 6 -22.14 -60.18 31.71
CA SER A 6 -22.57 -59.03 30.92
C SER A 6 -21.75 -57.77 31.24
N ASN A 7 -20.82 -57.43 30.36
CA ASN A 7 -20.04 -56.19 30.45
C ASN A 7 -20.84 -54.96 29.90
N ARG A 8 -21.54 -54.28 30.78
CA ARG A 8 -22.18 -53.00 30.45
C ARG A 8 -21.10 -51.90 30.37
N LYS A 9 -20.67 -51.56 29.16
CA LYS A 9 -19.91 -50.33 28.91
C LYS A 9 -20.83 -49.13 29.18
N GLY A 10 -20.60 -48.41 30.28
CA GLY A 10 -21.22 -47.11 30.55
C GLY A 10 -20.72 -46.09 29.59
N THR A 11 -21.55 -45.63 28.66
CA THR A 11 -21.28 -44.45 27.81
C THR A 11 -21.40 -43.21 28.67
N THR A 12 -20.27 -42.66 29.07
CA THR A 12 -20.21 -41.32 29.65
C THR A 12 -20.62 -40.30 28.57
N ARG A 13 -21.84 -39.81 28.71
CA ARG A 13 -22.41 -38.76 27.89
C ARG A 13 -21.68 -37.45 28.28
N GLU A 14 -20.68 -37.05 27.52
CA GLU A 14 -20.06 -35.73 27.65
C GLU A 14 -21.14 -34.69 27.53
N ARG A 15 -21.35 -33.92 28.60
CA ARG A 15 -22.23 -32.75 28.59
C ARG A 15 -21.52 -31.68 27.72
N ARG A 16 -21.95 -31.51 26.47
CA ARG A 16 -21.62 -30.37 25.66
C ARG A 16 -22.27 -29.15 26.31
N GLY A 17 -21.51 -28.42 27.10
CA GLY A 17 -21.94 -27.13 27.64
C GLY A 17 -22.17 -26.17 26.49
N GLY A 18 -23.41 -25.72 26.29
CA GLY A 18 -23.73 -24.61 25.36
C GLY A 18 -23.40 -23.29 26.03
N PHE A 19 -22.94 -22.32 25.25
CA PHE A 19 -22.75 -20.94 25.71
C PHE A 19 -24.09 -20.33 26.11
N THR A 20 -24.08 -19.58 27.21
CA THR A 20 -25.25 -18.79 27.62
C THR A 20 -25.35 -17.53 26.79
N LEU A 21 -26.57 -17.01 26.59
CA LEU A 21 -26.80 -15.75 25.89
C LEU A 21 -26.08 -14.57 26.59
N LEU A 22 -26.04 -14.58 27.91
CA LEU A 22 -25.33 -13.61 28.73
C LEU A 22 -23.82 -13.64 28.45
N GLU A 23 -23.21 -14.83 28.38
CA GLU A 23 -21.77 -15.00 28.10
C GLU A 23 -21.41 -14.45 26.73
N LEU A 24 -22.25 -14.68 25.71
CA LEU A 24 -22.05 -14.10 24.38
C LEU A 24 -22.16 -12.59 24.40
N MET A 25 -23.15 -12.03 25.14
CA MET A 25 -23.32 -10.56 25.25
C MET A 25 -22.11 -9.92 25.94
N VAL A 26 -21.56 -10.52 26.99
CA VAL A 26 -20.38 -10.02 27.71
C VAL A 26 -19.15 -10.05 26.79
N VAL A 27 -18.95 -11.12 26.02
CA VAL A 27 -17.84 -11.21 25.05
C VAL A 27 -17.96 -10.11 23.97
N LEU A 28 -19.15 -9.92 23.41
CA LEU A 28 -19.39 -8.87 22.42
C LEU A 28 -19.14 -7.47 22.99
N LEU A 29 -19.54 -7.22 24.25
CA LEU A 29 -19.28 -5.95 24.94
C LEU A 29 -17.77 -5.69 25.09
N ILE A 30 -17.02 -6.70 25.52
CA ILE A 30 -15.55 -6.60 25.66
C ILE A 30 -14.89 -6.34 24.30
N LEU A 31 -15.30 -7.08 23.27
CA LEU A 31 -14.76 -6.90 21.90
C LEU A 31 -15.08 -5.49 21.36
N ALA A 32 -16.29 -4.99 21.59
CA ALA A 32 -16.65 -3.62 21.21
C ALA A 32 -15.77 -2.58 21.93
N LEU A 33 -15.55 -2.75 23.22
CA LEU A 33 -14.70 -1.84 24.00
C LEU A 33 -13.25 -1.85 23.53
N LEU A 34 -12.68 -3.02 23.28
CA LEU A 34 -11.32 -3.17 22.73
C LEU A 34 -11.21 -2.59 21.33
N GLY A 35 -12.24 -2.76 20.49
CA GLY A 35 -12.30 -2.22 19.13
C GLY A 35 -12.17 -0.69 19.08
N THR A 36 -12.77 0.03 20.03
CA THR A 36 -12.70 1.50 20.06
C THR A 36 -11.28 2.04 20.27
N ILE A 37 -10.43 1.30 21.00
CA ILE A 37 -9.04 1.71 21.27
C ILE A 37 -8.10 1.28 20.12
N ALA A 38 -8.35 0.13 19.51
CA ALA A 38 -7.48 -0.43 18.48
C ALA A 38 -7.65 0.26 17.12
N ALA A 39 -8.87 0.60 16.71
CA ALA A 39 -9.17 1.12 15.39
C ALA A 39 -8.38 2.41 15.03
N PRO A 40 -8.29 3.46 15.87
CA PRO A 40 -7.56 4.68 15.50
C PRO A 40 -6.04 4.44 15.34
N ARG A 41 -5.47 3.52 16.12
CA ARG A 41 -4.04 3.18 16.01
C ARG A 41 -3.73 2.50 14.67
N VAL A 42 -4.53 1.53 14.28
CA VAL A 42 -4.36 0.81 13.00
C VAL A 42 -4.45 1.79 11.83
N THR A 43 -5.43 2.70 11.83
CA THR A 43 -5.59 3.70 10.78
C THR A 43 -4.37 4.63 10.66
N LYS A 44 -3.79 5.05 11.78
CA LYS A 44 -2.58 5.88 11.79
C LYS A 44 -1.38 5.13 11.20
N TYR A 45 -1.19 3.85 11.54
CA TYR A 45 -0.13 3.02 10.96
C TYR A 45 -0.29 2.83 9.46
N LEU A 46 -1.50 2.58 8.98
CA LEU A 46 -1.78 2.43 7.55
C LEU A 46 -1.48 3.71 6.77
N ARG A 47 -1.85 4.88 7.30
CA ARG A 47 -1.53 6.17 6.68
C ARG A 47 -0.04 6.38 6.57
N LYS A 48 0.72 6.19 7.67
CA LYS A 48 2.17 6.30 7.67
C LYS A 48 2.83 5.33 6.68
N ALA A 49 2.35 4.09 6.61
CA ALA A 49 2.86 3.09 5.67
C ALA A 49 2.65 3.51 4.20
N LYS A 50 1.51 4.14 3.87
CA LYS A 50 1.25 4.67 2.52
C LYS A 50 2.24 5.79 2.17
N SER A 51 2.49 6.76 3.05
CA SER A 51 3.46 7.83 2.81
C SER A 51 4.88 7.30 2.64
N GLN A 52 5.28 6.31 3.45
CA GLN A 52 6.59 5.65 3.28
C GLN A 52 6.68 4.89 1.94
N THR A 53 5.62 4.20 1.54
CA THR A 53 5.57 3.53 0.24
C THR A 53 5.68 4.54 -0.90
N ALA A 54 4.97 5.67 -0.80
CA ALA A 54 5.05 6.75 -1.79
C ALA A 54 6.49 7.26 -1.93
N LYS A 55 7.21 7.50 -0.81
CA LYS A 55 8.60 7.96 -0.85
C LYS A 55 9.51 6.97 -1.59
N ILE A 56 9.41 5.69 -1.25
CA ILE A 56 10.20 4.64 -1.93
C ILE A 56 9.88 4.59 -3.43
N GLN A 57 8.61 4.74 -3.80
CA GLN A 57 8.20 4.74 -5.21
C GLN A 57 8.69 5.98 -5.95
N VAL A 58 8.61 7.17 -5.33
CA VAL A 58 9.15 8.41 -5.88
C VAL A 58 10.66 8.29 -6.13
N ASP A 59 11.42 7.76 -5.16
CA ASP A 59 12.86 7.56 -5.32
C ASP A 59 13.16 6.57 -6.47
N ALA A 60 12.38 5.50 -6.61
CA ALA A 60 12.51 4.55 -7.71
C ALA A 60 12.14 5.16 -9.06
N LEU A 61 11.13 6.03 -9.11
CA LEU A 61 10.74 6.77 -10.32
C LEU A 61 11.82 7.77 -10.71
N GLY A 62 12.41 8.48 -9.74
CA GLY A 62 13.55 9.36 -9.96
C GLY A 62 14.72 8.62 -10.61
N ALA A 63 15.13 7.48 -10.03
CA ALA A 63 16.19 6.66 -10.60
C ALA A 63 15.87 6.18 -12.04
N ALA A 64 14.61 5.91 -12.34
CA ALA A 64 14.19 5.55 -13.70
C ALA A 64 14.24 6.75 -14.67
N VAL A 65 13.91 7.96 -14.22
CA VAL A 65 14.07 9.20 -15.00
C VAL A 65 15.55 9.47 -15.27
N ASP A 66 16.42 9.28 -14.27
CA ASP A 66 17.87 9.43 -14.43
C ASP A 66 18.42 8.43 -15.45
N SER A 67 17.97 7.16 -15.41
CA SER A 67 18.35 6.14 -16.39
C SER A 67 17.91 6.50 -17.81
N PHE A 68 16.66 6.99 -17.96
CA PHE A 68 16.17 7.52 -19.23
C PHE A 68 17.05 8.66 -19.74
N HIS A 69 17.41 9.60 -18.87
CA HIS A 69 18.28 10.72 -19.21
C HIS A 69 19.67 10.27 -19.64
N LEU A 70 20.27 9.32 -18.95
CA LEU A 70 21.59 8.76 -19.30
C LEU A 70 21.60 8.13 -20.70
N ASP A 71 20.56 7.40 -21.06
CA ASP A 71 20.49 6.71 -22.33
C ASP A 71 20.16 7.67 -23.50
N THR A 72 19.22 8.60 -23.25
CA THR A 72 18.66 9.44 -24.32
C THR A 72 19.28 10.83 -24.42
N GLY A 73 20.04 11.26 -23.40
CA GLY A 73 20.66 12.57 -23.31
C GLY A 73 19.68 13.71 -22.99
N ARG A 74 18.42 13.40 -22.66
CA ARG A 74 17.40 14.39 -22.31
C ARG A 74 16.49 13.90 -21.19
N PHE A 75 15.84 14.82 -20.50
CA PHE A 75 14.73 14.47 -19.60
C PHE A 75 13.41 14.29 -20.38
N PRO A 76 12.44 13.52 -19.84
CA PRO A 76 11.09 13.50 -20.38
C PRO A 76 10.49 14.90 -20.46
N SER A 77 9.76 15.21 -21.52
CA SER A 77 8.96 16.45 -21.55
C SER A 77 7.72 16.32 -20.65
N ASN A 78 7.10 17.45 -20.27
CA ASN A 78 5.88 17.43 -19.47
C ASN A 78 4.72 16.72 -20.18
N ASP A 79 4.66 16.79 -21.51
CA ASP A 79 3.63 16.12 -22.31
C ASP A 79 3.83 14.61 -22.36
N GLU A 80 5.08 14.15 -22.41
CA GLU A 80 5.44 12.74 -22.36
C GLU A 80 5.21 12.16 -20.95
N GLY A 81 5.58 12.92 -19.92
CA GLY A 81 5.48 12.51 -18.51
C GLY A 81 6.24 11.22 -18.23
N LEU A 82 5.85 10.55 -17.16
CA LEU A 82 6.48 9.29 -16.71
C LEU A 82 6.15 8.07 -17.60
N LYS A 83 5.25 8.19 -18.57
CA LYS A 83 4.88 7.07 -19.45
C LYS A 83 6.05 6.60 -20.31
N VAL A 84 6.97 7.49 -20.68
CA VAL A 84 8.15 7.16 -21.49
C VAL A 84 9.11 6.22 -20.76
N LEU A 85 8.97 6.06 -19.45
CA LEU A 85 9.73 5.08 -18.68
C LEU A 85 9.30 3.63 -18.95
N MET A 86 8.10 3.46 -19.50
CA MET A 86 7.52 2.17 -19.84
C MET A 86 7.39 1.94 -21.33
N ASP A 87 7.01 2.98 -22.06
CA ASP A 87 6.68 2.92 -23.48
C ASP A 87 7.68 3.80 -24.26
N ARG A 88 8.35 3.22 -25.27
CA ARG A 88 9.32 3.95 -26.07
C ARG A 88 8.68 5.11 -26.83
N PRO A 89 9.17 6.34 -26.67
CA PRO A 89 8.73 7.46 -27.52
C PRO A 89 9.17 7.26 -28.98
N SER A 90 8.34 7.71 -29.93
CA SER A 90 8.61 7.51 -31.37
C SER A 90 9.91 8.19 -31.84
N ASP A 91 10.28 9.31 -31.25
CA ASP A 91 11.38 10.17 -31.70
C ASP A 91 12.61 10.09 -30.78
N THR A 92 12.75 9.02 -30.00
CA THR A 92 13.85 8.89 -29.04
C THR A 92 14.84 7.84 -29.52
N ALA A 93 16.02 8.30 -29.96
CA ALA A 93 17.16 7.44 -30.18
C ALA A 93 17.71 6.92 -28.84
N ASN A 94 18.38 5.76 -28.86
CA ASN A 94 19.08 5.18 -27.70
C ASN A 94 18.20 4.86 -26.48
N TRP A 95 16.87 4.79 -26.63
CA TRP A 95 16.00 4.34 -25.54
C TRP A 95 16.24 2.84 -25.30
N ASP A 96 16.73 2.49 -24.11
CA ASP A 96 17.04 1.10 -23.68
C ASP A 96 16.11 0.60 -22.56
N GLY A 97 14.88 1.15 -22.48
CA GLY A 97 13.88 0.71 -21.51
C GLY A 97 13.18 -0.60 -21.91
N PRO A 98 12.18 -1.03 -21.14
CA PRO A 98 11.48 -0.25 -20.12
C PRO A 98 12.29 -0.07 -18.81
N TYR A 99 12.30 1.14 -18.26
CA TYR A 99 13.00 1.48 -17.03
C TYR A 99 12.21 1.09 -15.77
N LEU A 100 10.94 0.74 -15.94
CA LEU A 100 10.07 0.26 -14.87
C LEU A 100 9.49 -1.11 -15.24
N LYS A 101 9.46 -2.02 -14.26
CA LYS A 101 8.98 -3.40 -14.48
C LYS A 101 7.47 -3.53 -14.55
N LYS A 102 6.72 -2.61 -13.92
CA LYS A 102 5.26 -2.70 -13.76
C LYS A 102 4.60 -1.34 -13.98
N ARG A 103 3.49 -1.32 -14.73
CA ARG A 103 2.68 -0.10 -14.95
C ARG A 103 2.11 0.48 -13.66
N ASN A 104 1.80 -0.38 -12.69
CA ASN A 104 1.32 0.07 -11.37
C ASN A 104 2.35 0.89 -10.58
N SER A 105 3.63 0.88 -10.98
CA SER A 105 4.65 1.75 -10.39
C SER A 105 4.41 3.23 -10.67
N LEU A 106 3.58 3.57 -11.65
CA LEU A 106 3.18 4.94 -11.97
C LEU A 106 1.98 5.42 -11.15
N ILE A 107 1.43 4.58 -10.27
CA ILE A 107 0.26 4.88 -9.45
C ILE A 107 0.69 4.94 -7.99
N ASP A 108 0.27 6.00 -7.31
CA ASP A 108 0.57 6.22 -5.90
C ASP A 108 -0.24 5.30 -4.97
N PRO A 109 0.08 5.21 -3.67
CA PRO A 109 -0.65 4.39 -2.71
C PRO A 109 -2.11 4.84 -2.45
N TRP A 110 -2.51 5.98 -2.96
CA TRP A 110 -3.90 6.48 -2.89
C TRP A 110 -4.66 6.26 -4.19
N GLY A 111 -4.02 5.62 -5.22
CA GLY A 111 -4.65 5.21 -6.47
C GLY A 111 -4.61 6.27 -7.59
N ARG A 112 -3.73 7.27 -7.49
CA ARG A 112 -3.58 8.35 -8.47
C ARG A 112 -2.25 8.24 -9.20
N PRO A 113 -2.12 8.77 -10.44
CA PRO A 113 -0.82 8.85 -11.12
C PRO A 113 0.14 9.74 -10.35
N TYR A 114 1.43 9.36 -10.29
CA TYR A 114 2.50 10.27 -9.89
C TYR A 114 2.58 11.45 -10.85
N LEU A 115 2.87 12.60 -10.30
CA LEU A 115 3.07 13.84 -11.05
C LEU A 115 4.53 13.99 -11.44
N TYR A 116 4.76 14.62 -12.58
CA TYR A 116 6.08 14.91 -13.12
C TYR A 116 6.14 16.35 -13.61
N ARG A 117 7.27 17.02 -13.38
CA ARG A 117 7.51 18.39 -13.84
C ARG A 117 8.96 18.53 -14.31
N PHE A 118 9.13 19.08 -15.51
CA PHE A 118 10.41 19.47 -16.06
C PHE A 118 10.31 20.85 -16.76
N PRO A 119 11.16 21.85 -16.46
CA PRO A 119 12.12 21.85 -15.34
C PRO A 119 11.44 21.76 -13.98
N GLY A 120 12.13 21.17 -12.99
CA GLY A 120 11.63 21.05 -11.63
C GLY A 120 11.60 22.39 -10.89
N GLN A 121 10.89 22.44 -9.77
CA GLN A 121 10.92 23.57 -8.83
C GLN A 121 11.94 23.33 -7.70
N HIS A 122 12.20 22.06 -7.39
CA HIS A 122 13.08 21.66 -6.29
C HIS A 122 14.41 21.07 -6.79
N GLY A 123 14.47 20.67 -8.05
CA GLY A 123 15.66 20.12 -8.69
C GLY A 123 15.59 20.25 -10.21
N GLU A 124 16.40 19.45 -10.91
CA GLU A 124 16.37 19.44 -12.38
C GLU A 124 14.99 19.01 -12.91
N TYR A 125 14.35 18.08 -12.20
CA TYR A 125 12.98 17.65 -12.42
C TYR A 125 12.33 17.30 -11.07
N ASP A 126 11.02 17.32 -11.01
CA ASP A 126 10.25 16.89 -9.85
C ASP A 126 9.39 15.67 -10.22
N VAL A 127 9.46 14.62 -9.39
CA VAL A 127 8.52 13.50 -9.35
C VAL A 127 7.84 13.49 -7.99
N TYR A 128 6.51 13.54 -7.95
CA TYR A 128 5.82 13.70 -6.66
C TYR A 128 4.38 13.20 -6.66
N THR A 129 3.80 13.11 -5.49
CA THR A 129 2.36 12.94 -5.25
C THR A 129 1.90 13.92 -4.17
N LEU A 130 0.63 14.32 -4.25
CA LEU A 130 0.00 15.31 -3.35
C LEU A 130 -0.60 14.64 -2.08
N GLY A 131 -0.01 13.55 -1.60
CA GLY A 131 -0.45 12.90 -0.37
C GLY A 131 -1.88 12.37 -0.42
N SER A 132 -2.50 12.21 0.75
CA SER A 132 -3.82 11.60 0.87
C SER A 132 -4.97 12.49 0.41
N ASP A 133 -4.83 13.80 0.53
CA ASP A 133 -5.89 14.78 0.27
C ASP A 133 -5.90 15.35 -1.16
N ASN A 134 -4.85 15.03 -1.97
CA ASN A 134 -4.67 15.51 -3.35
C ASN A 134 -4.60 17.04 -3.46
N ARG A 135 -3.93 17.70 -2.52
CA ARG A 135 -3.72 19.15 -2.49
C ARG A 135 -2.27 19.46 -2.20
N GLU A 136 -1.77 20.55 -2.75
CA GLU A 136 -0.40 21.01 -2.47
C GLU A 136 -0.24 21.35 -0.98
N GLY A 137 0.89 20.91 -0.39
CA GLY A 137 1.23 21.10 1.00
C GLY A 137 0.70 19.97 1.90
N GLY A 138 0.07 20.35 3.03
CA GLY A 138 -0.47 19.39 4.00
C GLY A 138 0.54 18.91 5.03
N GLU A 139 0.06 18.10 5.98
CA GLU A 139 0.84 17.52 7.07
C GLU A 139 0.61 16.02 7.18
N GLU A 140 1.52 15.31 7.82
CA GLU A 140 1.49 13.85 8.02
C GLU A 140 1.28 13.07 6.70
N ASP A 141 0.13 12.39 6.54
CA ASP A 141 -0.21 11.61 5.35
C ASP A 141 -0.80 12.45 4.20
N ALA A 142 -1.18 13.69 4.48
CA ALA A 142 -1.59 14.67 3.47
C ALA A 142 -0.42 15.48 2.90
N ALA A 143 0.78 15.36 3.49
CA ALA A 143 1.96 16.05 2.98
C ALA A 143 2.35 15.54 1.58
N ASP A 144 2.83 16.45 0.75
CA ASP A 144 3.41 16.12 -0.55
C ASP A 144 4.64 15.23 -0.36
N VAL A 145 4.78 14.23 -1.23
CA VAL A 145 5.93 13.34 -1.24
C VAL A 145 6.63 13.47 -2.59
N GLY A 146 7.83 14.03 -2.59
CA GLY A 146 8.64 14.29 -3.78
C GLY A 146 10.06 13.74 -3.68
N ASN A 147 10.80 13.84 -4.79
CA ASN A 147 12.21 13.41 -4.91
C ASN A 147 13.21 14.46 -4.36
N TRP A 148 12.73 15.50 -3.72
CA TRP A 148 13.52 16.51 -3.01
C TRP A 148 13.56 16.27 -1.52
#